data_a62e24a80c8057ae561126f157c12287
#
_entry.id   a62e24a80c8057ae561126f157c12287
#
_cell.length_a   1.000
_cell.length_b   1.000
_cell.length_c   1.000
_cell.angle_alpha   90.00
_cell.angle_beta   90.00
_cell.angle_gamma   90.00
#
_symmetry.space_group_name_H-M   'P 1'
#
loop_
_entity.id
_entity.type
_entity.pdbx_description
1 polymer ?
#
loop_
_entity_poly.entity_id
_entity_poly.type
_entity_poly.pdbx_seq_one_letter_code
_entity_poly.pdbx_strand_id
1 'polypeptide(L)'
;MPEVVAEHIDRLCTVEMRSHGNLPRGVTGILYQSARSARGGKPLTLLAAMALQERLAPGGRVFFVTGAGGPPHVPHGETDGPLGVVSLARALSLGLSITPVFVLEERHIPPTVAAAAAGGLSVAASPPGGTGHRMALLAPFPTGADNGQRAAVRLVSEHQPQAVIFVEKLGPNHQGVVHSVSGYPRDPNAIGAASFLADEARARGVLTIAVGDNGNEIGFGVIADVVRSVLPHGRRCRCPCASGIACVSEADVLVVSSISNWGAYGIAACL
;
A
#
# COMPACT_ATOMS: atom_id res chain seq x y z
N MET A 1 -4.43 -5.71 -21.29
CA MET A 1 -5.60 -6.58 -20.95
C MET A 1 -6.91 -5.96 -21.43
N PRO A 2 -7.94 -6.71 -21.88
CA PRO A 2 -9.27 -6.16 -22.17
C PRO A 2 -9.96 -5.65 -20.91
N GLU A 3 -10.65 -4.51 -21.00
CA GLU A 3 -11.29 -3.86 -19.84
C GLU A 3 -12.35 -4.77 -19.18
N VAL A 4 -13.11 -5.53 -19.96
CA VAL A 4 -14.11 -6.48 -19.44
C VAL A 4 -13.49 -7.55 -18.52
N VAL A 5 -12.26 -7.98 -18.80
CA VAL A 5 -11.55 -8.95 -17.93
C VAL A 5 -11.14 -8.27 -16.63
N ALA A 6 -10.63 -7.05 -16.70
CA ALA A 6 -10.27 -6.27 -15.52
C ALA A 6 -11.49 -5.95 -14.63
N GLU A 7 -12.67 -5.71 -15.21
CA GLU A 7 -13.94 -5.60 -14.48
C GLU A 7 -14.22 -6.85 -13.61
N HIS A 8 -13.97 -8.02 -14.15
CA HIS A 8 -14.16 -9.27 -13.40
C HIS A 8 -13.09 -9.46 -12.32
N ILE A 9 -11.84 -9.05 -12.58
CA ILE A 9 -10.76 -9.04 -11.58
C ILE A 9 -11.15 -8.12 -10.41
N ASP A 10 -11.56 -6.88 -10.70
CA ASP A 10 -11.96 -5.94 -9.64
C ASP A 10 -13.15 -6.46 -8.83
N ARG A 11 -14.13 -7.11 -9.48
CA ARG A 11 -15.24 -7.76 -8.77
C ARG A 11 -14.77 -8.85 -7.82
N LEU A 12 -13.79 -9.67 -8.22
CA LEU A 12 -13.19 -10.68 -7.34
C LEU A 12 -12.44 -10.02 -6.17
N CYS A 13 -11.67 -8.97 -6.43
CA CYS A 13 -10.94 -8.25 -5.40
C CYS A 13 -11.85 -7.55 -4.39
N THR A 14 -13.09 -7.22 -4.76
CA THR A 14 -14.06 -6.50 -3.92
C THR A 14 -15.16 -7.38 -3.32
N VAL A 15 -15.05 -8.71 -3.43
CA VAL A 15 -16.01 -9.64 -2.81
C VAL A 15 -15.96 -9.56 -1.29
N GLU A 16 -17.07 -9.24 -0.67
CA GLU A 16 -17.22 -9.26 0.79
C GLU A 16 -17.54 -10.67 1.28
N MET A 17 -16.52 -11.42 1.70
CA MET A 17 -16.66 -12.81 2.13
C MET A 17 -17.09 -12.98 3.59
N ARG A 18 -17.04 -11.94 4.40
CA ARG A 18 -17.32 -12.03 5.83
C ARG A 18 -18.63 -11.34 6.19
N SER A 19 -19.48 -12.05 6.93
CA SER A 19 -20.67 -11.45 7.56
C SER A 19 -20.31 -10.50 8.73
N HIS A 20 -19.09 -10.64 9.27
CA HIS A 20 -18.55 -9.87 10.40
C HIS A 20 -17.12 -9.45 10.11
N GLY A 21 -16.94 -8.52 9.16
CA GLY A 21 -15.65 -7.88 8.88
C GLY A 21 -15.46 -6.60 9.71
N ASN A 22 -14.33 -5.94 9.52
CA ASN A 22 -14.06 -4.64 10.14
C ASN A 22 -15.00 -3.53 9.62
N LEU A 23 -15.50 -3.68 8.40
CA LEU A 23 -16.41 -2.73 7.76
C LEU A 23 -17.85 -3.23 7.78
N PRO A 24 -18.83 -2.32 7.85
CA PRO A 24 -20.22 -2.65 7.57
C PRO A 24 -20.39 -3.20 6.16
N ARG A 25 -21.37 -4.08 5.97
CA ARG A 25 -21.66 -4.69 4.68
C ARG A 25 -22.00 -3.64 3.62
N GLY A 26 -21.47 -3.80 2.42
CA GLY A 26 -21.67 -2.89 1.28
C GLY A 26 -20.68 -1.70 1.23
N VAL A 27 -19.89 -1.47 2.28
CA VAL A 27 -18.99 -0.32 2.34
C VAL A 27 -17.83 -0.46 1.34
N THR A 28 -17.28 -1.65 1.16
CA THR A 28 -16.21 -1.88 0.18
C THR A 28 -16.65 -1.46 -1.23
N GLY A 29 -17.89 -1.80 -1.62
CA GLY A 29 -18.46 -1.40 -2.91
C GLY A 29 -18.57 0.12 -3.06
N ILE A 30 -18.96 0.84 -1.98
CA ILE A 30 -19.06 2.31 -2.00
C ILE A 30 -17.66 2.93 -2.15
N LEU A 31 -16.68 2.46 -1.39
CA LEU A 31 -15.29 2.94 -1.46
C LEU A 31 -14.70 2.68 -2.85
N TYR A 32 -14.89 1.47 -3.39
CA TYR A 32 -14.44 1.09 -4.73
C TYR A 32 -15.04 2.01 -5.81
N GLN A 33 -16.35 2.20 -5.83
CA GLN A 33 -17.00 3.05 -6.83
C GLN A 33 -16.55 4.50 -6.72
N SER A 34 -16.32 4.99 -5.51
CA SER A 34 -15.82 6.34 -5.27
C SER A 34 -14.40 6.53 -5.81
N ALA A 35 -13.50 5.58 -5.53
CA ALA A 35 -12.13 5.61 -6.04
C ALA A 35 -12.10 5.51 -7.58
N ARG A 36 -12.92 4.64 -8.15
CA ARG A 36 -13.08 4.47 -9.58
C ARG A 36 -13.57 5.76 -10.26
N SER A 37 -14.60 6.39 -9.71
CA SER A 37 -15.15 7.64 -10.23
C SER A 37 -14.14 8.78 -10.16
N ALA A 38 -13.35 8.85 -9.10
CA ALA A 38 -12.30 9.87 -8.93
C ALA A 38 -11.16 9.76 -9.96
N ARG A 39 -11.06 8.65 -10.68
CA ARG A 39 -10.00 8.35 -11.66
C ARG A 39 -10.54 7.99 -13.05
N GLY A 40 -11.67 8.54 -13.45
CA GLY A 40 -12.19 8.42 -14.83
C GLY A 40 -12.94 7.12 -15.14
N GLY A 41 -13.30 6.33 -14.13
CA GLY A 41 -14.24 5.22 -14.27
C GLY A 41 -13.69 3.90 -14.80
N LYS A 42 -12.38 3.77 -15.03
CA LYS A 42 -11.76 2.48 -15.40
C LYS A 42 -11.64 1.55 -14.20
N PRO A 43 -11.58 0.22 -14.42
CA PRO A 43 -11.22 -0.73 -13.36
C PRO A 43 -9.92 -0.34 -12.67
N LEU A 44 -9.91 -0.35 -11.34
CA LEU A 44 -8.79 0.19 -10.56
C LEU A 44 -7.50 -0.63 -10.71
N THR A 45 -7.60 -1.96 -10.78
CA THR A 45 -6.44 -2.84 -10.99
C THR A 45 -5.84 -2.63 -12.38
N LEU A 46 -6.69 -2.44 -13.41
CA LEU A 46 -6.23 -2.12 -14.76
C LEU A 46 -5.55 -0.76 -14.81
N LEU A 47 -6.13 0.25 -14.16
CA LEU A 47 -5.57 1.60 -14.10
C LEU A 47 -4.17 1.58 -13.48
N ALA A 48 -4.00 0.84 -12.37
CA ALA A 48 -2.71 0.66 -11.72
C ALA A 48 -1.69 -0.07 -12.63
N ALA A 49 -2.11 -1.16 -13.29
CA ALA A 49 -1.27 -1.90 -14.21
C ALA A 49 -0.83 -1.04 -15.42
N MET A 50 -1.75 -0.28 -15.99
CA MET A 50 -1.42 0.64 -17.11
C MET A 50 -0.43 1.72 -16.67
N ALA A 51 -0.62 2.34 -15.50
CA ALA A 51 0.30 3.33 -14.97
C ALA A 51 1.71 2.76 -14.74
N LEU A 52 1.80 1.51 -14.25
CA LEU A 52 3.08 0.82 -14.09
C LEU A 52 3.74 0.55 -15.45
N GLN A 53 2.99 0.02 -16.43
CA GLN A 53 3.53 -0.25 -17.78
C GLN A 53 4.01 1.02 -18.49
N GLU A 54 3.36 2.15 -18.26
CA GLU A 54 3.73 3.45 -18.85
C GLU A 54 4.99 4.04 -18.21
N ARG A 55 5.13 3.89 -16.88
CA ARG A 55 6.18 4.57 -16.10
C ARG A 55 7.44 3.75 -15.87
N LEU A 56 7.34 2.42 -15.91
CA LEU A 56 8.47 1.57 -15.56
C LEU A 56 9.33 1.24 -16.78
N ALA A 57 10.63 1.44 -16.62
CA ALA A 57 11.65 1.02 -17.58
C ALA A 57 12.47 -0.15 -17.01
N PRO A 58 12.91 -1.11 -17.83
CA PRO A 58 13.74 -2.22 -17.39
C PRO A 58 15.00 -1.75 -16.62
N GLY A 59 15.34 -2.47 -15.55
CA GLY A 59 16.44 -2.11 -14.64
C GLY A 59 16.06 -1.05 -13.58
N GLY A 60 14.87 -0.45 -13.69
CA GLY A 60 14.38 0.50 -12.71
C GLY A 60 14.05 -0.13 -11.36
N ARG A 61 13.87 0.71 -10.34
CA ARG A 61 13.50 0.27 -8.98
C ARG A 61 12.08 0.68 -8.67
N VAL A 62 11.39 -0.18 -7.93
CA VAL A 62 10.04 0.09 -7.41
C VAL A 62 10.05 -0.17 -5.91
N PHE A 63 9.60 0.81 -5.13
CA PHE A 63 9.41 0.66 -3.70
C PHE A 63 8.11 -0.06 -3.41
N PHE A 64 8.17 -1.04 -2.52
CA PHE A 64 7.04 -1.73 -1.94
C PHE A 64 7.01 -1.48 -0.45
N VAL A 65 5.97 -0.77 -0.01
CA VAL A 65 5.79 -0.33 1.37
C VAL A 65 4.59 -1.04 1.94
N THR A 66 4.79 -1.83 2.98
CA THR A 66 3.71 -2.57 3.62
C THR A 66 3.93 -2.70 5.11
N GLY A 67 2.98 -3.31 5.79
CA GLY A 67 3.02 -3.61 7.21
C GLY A 67 2.05 -2.76 8.00
N ALA A 68 0.97 -3.39 8.44
CA ALA A 68 0.01 -2.88 9.40
C ALA A 68 -0.03 -3.81 10.62
N GLY A 69 -0.71 -3.36 11.67
CA GLY A 69 -0.71 -4.08 12.94
C GLY A 69 0.50 -3.77 13.82
N GLY A 70 0.52 -4.38 14.98
CA GLY A 70 1.59 -4.22 15.98
C GLY A 70 1.18 -4.77 17.34
N PRO A 71 2.09 -4.74 18.33
CA PRO A 71 1.77 -5.18 19.68
C PRO A 71 0.55 -4.46 20.25
N PRO A 72 -0.20 -5.11 21.18
CA PRO A 72 0.04 -6.47 21.67
C PRO A 72 -0.57 -7.58 20.80
N HIS A 73 -1.45 -7.26 19.84
CA HIS A 73 -2.31 -8.26 19.20
C HIS A 73 -1.62 -8.97 18.02
N VAL A 74 -0.85 -8.23 17.22
CA VAL A 74 -0.14 -8.74 16.03
C VAL A 74 1.30 -8.21 16.01
N PRO A 75 2.18 -8.73 16.88
CA PRO A 75 3.50 -8.13 17.15
C PRO A 75 4.41 -8.06 15.92
N HIS A 76 4.24 -8.96 14.97
CA HIS A 76 4.99 -8.99 13.71
C HIS A 76 4.22 -8.42 12.52
N GLY A 77 3.08 -7.75 12.78
CA GLY A 77 2.16 -7.30 11.75
C GLY A 77 1.19 -8.38 11.30
N GLU A 78 0.24 -7.98 10.48
CA GLU A 78 -0.75 -8.89 9.89
C GLU A 78 -0.24 -9.48 8.57
N THR A 79 -0.92 -10.52 8.08
CA THR A 79 -0.59 -11.19 6.83
C THR A 79 -1.17 -10.47 5.60
N ASP A 80 -2.09 -9.54 5.81
CA ASP A 80 -2.54 -8.64 4.75
C ASP A 80 -1.47 -7.60 4.46
N GLY A 81 -1.17 -7.40 3.20
CA GLY A 81 -0.08 -6.56 2.71
C GLY A 81 1.17 -7.35 2.28
N PRO A 82 1.88 -8.05 3.17
CA PRO A 82 3.14 -8.75 2.83
C PRO A 82 3.04 -9.74 1.67
N LEU A 83 1.98 -10.54 1.61
CA LEU A 83 1.78 -11.51 0.53
C LEU A 83 1.45 -10.81 -0.80
N GLY A 84 0.68 -9.73 -0.74
CA GLY A 84 0.34 -8.90 -1.90
C GLY A 84 1.57 -8.24 -2.50
N VAL A 85 2.41 -7.59 -1.67
CA VAL A 85 3.63 -6.93 -2.18
C VAL A 85 4.61 -7.94 -2.79
N VAL A 86 4.76 -9.13 -2.20
CA VAL A 86 5.63 -10.17 -2.74
C VAL A 86 5.14 -10.65 -4.10
N SER A 87 3.84 -10.91 -4.23
CA SER A 87 3.25 -11.35 -5.50
C SER A 87 3.44 -10.31 -6.60
N LEU A 88 3.12 -9.04 -6.31
CA LEU A 88 3.26 -7.95 -7.28
C LEU A 88 4.73 -7.65 -7.59
N ALA A 89 5.60 -7.65 -6.59
CA ALA A 89 7.05 -7.47 -6.77
C ALA A 89 7.63 -8.54 -7.69
N ARG A 90 7.21 -9.80 -7.51
CA ARG A 90 7.61 -10.90 -8.37
C ARG A 90 7.10 -10.72 -9.81
N ALA A 91 5.84 -10.32 -9.98
CA ALA A 91 5.27 -10.06 -11.30
C ALA A 91 6.03 -8.95 -12.04
N LEU A 92 6.34 -7.83 -11.38
CA LEU A 92 7.12 -6.73 -11.97
C LEU A 92 8.57 -7.13 -12.26
N SER A 93 9.20 -7.90 -11.36
CA SER A 93 10.57 -8.36 -11.56
C SER A 93 10.69 -9.29 -12.78
N LEU A 94 9.76 -10.22 -12.95
CA LEU A 94 9.77 -11.18 -14.04
C LEU A 94 9.24 -10.60 -15.36
N GLY A 95 8.15 -9.80 -15.29
CA GLY A 95 7.47 -9.29 -16.48
C GLY A 95 8.09 -8.02 -17.05
N LEU A 96 8.62 -7.14 -16.19
CA LEU A 96 9.13 -5.82 -16.58
C LEU A 96 10.62 -5.60 -16.23
N SER A 97 11.31 -6.64 -15.76
CA SER A 97 12.74 -6.57 -15.37
C SER A 97 13.03 -5.47 -14.33
N ILE A 98 12.11 -5.27 -13.39
CA ILE A 98 12.22 -4.29 -12.31
C ILE A 98 12.95 -4.89 -11.11
N THR A 99 13.71 -4.08 -10.39
CA THR A 99 14.28 -4.42 -9.08
C THR A 99 13.34 -3.95 -7.98
N PRO A 100 12.60 -4.85 -7.31
CA PRO A 100 11.80 -4.50 -6.15
C PRO A 100 12.67 -4.06 -4.98
N VAL A 101 12.24 -3.05 -4.24
CA VAL A 101 12.86 -2.61 -2.98
C VAL A 101 11.79 -2.63 -1.90
N PHE A 102 11.89 -3.56 -0.96
CA PHE A 102 10.99 -3.61 0.19
C PHE A 102 11.39 -2.55 1.22
N VAL A 103 10.52 -1.57 1.42
CA VAL A 103 10.71 -0.49 2.40
C VAL A 103 9.84 -0.81 3.61
N LEU A 104 10.46 -1.32 4.68
CA LEU A 104 9.77 -1.98 5.79
C LEU A 104 10.29 -1.50 7.13
N GLU A 105 9.39 -1.38 8.09
CA GLU A 105 9.76 -1.29 9.51
C GLU A 105 10.37 -2.61 9.98
N GLU A 106 11.30 -2.56 10.93
CA GLU A 106 12.07 -3.71 11.39
C GLU A 106 11.19 -4.92 11.74
N ARG A 107 10.06 -4.70 12.42
CA ARG A 107 9.13 -5.78 12.81
C ARG A 107 8.47 -6.49 11.64
N HIS A 108 8.33 -5.84 10.49
CA HIS A 108 7.68 -6.39 9.31
C HIS A 108 8.68 -7.05 8.34
N ILE A 109 9.98 -6.93 8.61
CA ILE A 109 11.04 -7.53 7.78
C ILE A 109 10.97 -9.07 7.80
N PRO A 110 10.98 -9.76 8.96
CA PRO A 110 11.03 -11.20 8.97
C PRO A 110 9.86 -11.88 8.22
N PRO A 111 8.57 -11.51 8.45
CA PRO A 111 7.48 -12.16 7.73
C PRO A 111 7.47 -11.84 6.23
N THR A 112 7.86 -10.61 5.83
CA THR A 112 7.92 -10.26 4.41
C THR A 112 9.07 -10.97 3.70
N VAL A 113 10.23 -11.11 4.33
CA VAL A 113 11.38 -11.86 3.78
C VAL A 113 11.04 -13.35 3.65
N ALA A 114 10.37 -13.93 4.65
CA ALA A 114 9.91 -15.32 4.58
C ALA A 114 8.90 -15.53 3.43
N ALA A 115 7.94 -14.62 3.27
CA ALA A 115 7.00 -14.64 2.16
C ALA A 115 7.70 -14.49 0.80
N ALA A 116 8.69 -13.58 0.71
CA ALA A 116 9.49 -13.38 -0.51
C ALA A 116 10.25 -14.65 -0.89
N ALA A 117 10.90 -15.31 0.06
CA ALA A 117 11.59 -16.57 -0.17
C ALA A 117 10.64 -17.67 -0.66
N ALA A 118 9.46 -17.81 -0.02
CA ALA A 118 8.42 -18.74 -0.47
C ALA A 118 7.87 -18.39 -1.86
N GLY A 119 7.80 -17.09 -2.20
CA GLY A 119 7.42 -16.59 -3.53
C GLY A 119 8.53 -16.70 -4.58
N GLY A 120 9.71 -17.19 -4.24
CA GLY A 120 10.85 -17.35 -5.16
C GLY A 120 11.58 -16.04 -5.45
N LEU A 121 11.54 -15.06 -4.52
CA LEU A 121 12.37 -13.86 -4.52
C LEU A 121 13.43 -13.94 -3.42
N SER A 122 14.69 -13.83 -3.79
CA SER A 122 15.77 -13.62 -2.83
C SER A 122 15.77 -12.17 -2.36
N VAL A 123 16.03 -11.93 -1.08
CA VAL A 123 16.10 -10.57 -0.52
C VAL A 123 17.51 -10.28 -0.05
N ALA A 124 18.08 -9.16 -0.47
CA ALA A 124 19.42 -8.72 -0.12
C ALA A 124 19.43 -7.26 0.36
N ALA A 125 20.37 -6.91 1.23
CA ALA A 125 20.56 -5.53 1.69
C ALA A 125 21.19 -4.61 0.62
N SER A 126 21.94 -5.19 -0.32
CA SER A 126 22.58 -4.49 -1.44
C SER A 126 22.58 -5.38 -2.68
N PRO A 127 22.62 -4.79 -3.89
CA PRO A 127 22.69 -5.57 -5.11
C PRO A 127 23.96 -6.43 -5.10
N PRO A 128 23.88 -7.74 -5.24
CA PRO A 128 25.06 -8.52 -5.60
C PRO A 128 25.50 -8.10 -6.99
N GLY A 129 26.77 -8.27 -7.32
CA GLY A 129 27.36 -7.85 -8.59
C GLY A 129 26.83 -8.62 -9.80
N GLY A 130 25.52 -8.46 -10.09
CA GLY A 130 24.83 -9.05 -11.23
C GLY A 130 23.34 -8.71 -11.24
N THR A 131 22.75 -8.56 -12.43
CA THR A 131 21.33 -8.38 -12.66
C THR A 131 20.58 -9.71 -12.52
N GLY A 132 20.30 -10.14 -11.29
CA GLY A 132 19.51 -11.35 -11.05
C GLY A 132 18.01 -11.03 -11.14
N HIS A 133 17.33 -11.54 -12.17
CA HIS A 133 15.87 -11.71 -12.09
C HIS A 133 15.54 -12.53 -10.83
N ARG A 134 14.49 -12.17 -10.08
CA ARG A 134 14.06 -12.80 -8.82
C ARG A 134 14.81 -12.35 -7.56
N MET A 135 15.33 -11.13 -7.56
CA MET A 135 15.89 -10.53 -6.36
C MET A 135 15.16 -9.25 -6.00
N ALA A 136 14.96 -9.03 -4.71
CA ALA A 136 14.50 -7.78 -4.14
C ALA A 136 15.57 -7.20 -3.21
N LEU A 137 15.61 -5.90 -3.08
CA LEU A 137 16.41 -5.20 -2.08
C LEU A 137 15.58 -4.96 -0.82
N LEU A 138 16.24 -4.85 0.31
CA LEU A 138 15.64 -4.46 1.58
C LEU A 138 16.16 -3.08 1.98
N ALA A 139 15.23 -2.16 2.23
CA ALA A 139 15.51 -0.82 2.76
C ALA A 139 14.74 -0.64 4.08
N PRO A 140 15.38 -0.77 5.25
CA PRO A 140 14.71 -0.54 6.53
C PRO A 140 14.17 0.88 6.65
N PHE A 141 12.91 0.99 7.11
CA PHE A 141 12.23 2.26 7.34
C PHE A 141 12.04 2.48 8.84
N PRO A 142 12.52 3.60 9.40
CA PRO A 142 12.47 3.83 10.83
C PRO A 142 11.07 4.17 11.32
N THR A 143 10.83 3.94 12.61
CA THR A 143 9.65 4.42 13.31
C THR A 143 9.81 5.88 13.76
N GLY A 144 8.70 6.55 14.04
CA GLY A 144 8.64 7.95 14.43
C GLY A 144 8.61 8.93 13.26
N ALA A 145 7.93 10.05 13.44
CA ALA A 145 7.68 11.02 12.38
C ALA A 145 8.95 11.66 11.82
N ASP A 146 9.81 12.21 12.70
CA ASP A 146 11.04 12.89 12.29
C ASP A 146 12.03 11.96 11.58
N ASN A 147 12.13 10.72 12.07
CA ASN A 147 12.96 9.71 11.45
C ASN A 147 12.39 9.29 10.08
N GLY A 148 11.06 9.14 10.01
CA GLY A 148 10.35 8.79 8.78
C GLY A 148 10.54 9.84 7.69
N GLN A 149 10.44 11.13 8.04
CA GLN A 149 10.65 12.22 7.09
C GLN A 149 12.08 12.23 6.52
N ARG A 150 13.09 12.14 7.39
CA ARG A 150 14.49 12.07 6.93
C ARG A 150 14.76 10.82 6.08
N ALA A 151 14.20 9.67 6.48
CA ALA A 151 14.37 8.43 5.74
C ALA A 151 13.68 8.49 4.36
N ALA A 152 12.51 9.12 4.24
CA ALA A 152 11.81 9.30 2.97
C ALA A 152 12.69 10.05 1.95
N VAL A 153 13.19 11.21 2.33
CA VAL A 153 14.08 12.02 1.47
C VAL A 153 15.33 11.23 1.08
N ARG A 154 15.98 10.59 2.05
CA ARG A 154 17.20 9.81 1.81
C ARG A 154 16.94 8.63 0.86
N LEU A 155 15.95 7.80 1.16
CA LEU A 155 15.66 6.59 0.38
C LEU A 155 15.26 6.91 -1.06
N VAL A 156 14.39 7.91 -1.27
CA VAL A 156 14.01 8.32 -2.63
C VAL A 156 15.21 8.85 -3.40
N SER A 157 16.11 9.60 -2.75
CA SER A 157 17.33 10.11 -3.38
C SER A 157 18.33 9.01 -3.72
N GLU A 158 18.56 8.06 -2.81
CA GLU A 158 19.54 6.97 -2.98
C GLU A 158 19.08 5.92 -4.00
N HIS A 159 17.80 5.57 -3.97
CA HIS A 159 17.28 4.50 -4.82
C HIS A 159 16.66 4.99 -6.12
N GLN A 160 16.23 6.25 -6.20
CA GLN A 160 15.58 6.85 -7.37
C GLN A 160 14.45 5.95 -7.94
N PRO A 161 13.45 5.57 -7.12
CA PRO A 161 12.40 4.66 -7.57
C PRO A 161 11.58 5.28 -8.70
N GLN A 162 11.13 4.46 -9.63
CA GLN A 162 10.20 4.87 -10.69
C GLN A 162 8.75 4.85 -10.23
N ALA A 163 8.45 4.05 -9.20
CA ALA A 163 7.16 4.01 -8.53
C ALA A 163 7.32 3.63 -7.04
N VAL A 164 6.34 4.05 -6.23
CA VAL A 164 6.16 3.62 -4.85
C VAL A 164 4.78 2.99 -4.72
N ILE A 165 4.72 1.75 -4.27
CA ILE A 165 3.49 0.98 -4.11
C ILE A 165 3.28 0.71 -2.62
N PHE A 166 2.18 1.23 -2.09
CA PHE A 166 1.74 1.01 -0.71
C PHE A 166 0.67 -0.08 -0.72
N VAL A 167 0.83 -1.12 0.09
CA VAL A 167 -0.17 -2.17 0.26
C VAL A 167 -0.40 -2.36 1.74
N GLU A 168 -1.63 -2.15 2.21
CA GLU A 168 -2.01 -2.23 3.64
C GLU A 168 -1.06 -1.39 4.51
N LYS A 169 -0.83 -0.14 4.12
CA LYS A 169 0.04 0.77 4.87
C LYS A 169 -0.76 1.93 5.43
N LEU A 170 -0.85 1.99 6.75
CA LEU A 170 -1.62 3.02 7.45
C LEU A 170 -1.05 4.43 7.21
N GLY A 171 -1.96 5.39 7.07
CA GLY A 171 -1.63 6.80 6.95
C GLY A 171 -2.32 7.68 8.00
N PRO A 172 -1.91 8.94 8.15
CA PRO A 172 -2.46 9.86 9.13
C PRO A 172 -3.81 10.42 8.70
N ASN A 173 -4.64 10.76 9.68
CA ASN A 173 -5.79 11.65 9.47
C ASN A 173 -5.32 13.12 9.39
N HIS A 174 -6.26 14.06 9.22
CA HIS A 174 -5.94 15.49 9.08
C HIS A 174 -5.33 16.15 10.35
N GLN A 175 -5.29 15.45 11.48
CA GLN A 175 -4.57 15.86 12.69
C GLN A 175 -3.20 15.17 12.82
N GLY A 176 -2.74 14.47 11.78
CA GLY A 176 -1.46 13.75 11.80
C GLY A 176 -1.47 12.45 12.59
N VAL A 177 -2.64 11.98 13.06
CA VAL A 177 -2.75 10.78 13.89
C VAL A 177 -3.12 9.58 13.05
N VAL A 178 -2.32 8.51 13.16
CA VAL A 178 -2.60 7.22 12.52
C VAL A 178 -3.48 6.37 13.43
N HIS A 179 -4.48 5.71 12.86
CA HIS A 179 -5.47 4.92 13.60
C HIS A 179 -5.60 3.50 13.08
N SER A 180 -6.05 2.59 13.95
CA SER A 180 -6.67 1.35 13.49
C SER A 180 -8.07 1.63 12.92
N VAL A 181 -8.60 0.72 12.12
CA VAL A 181 -9.98 0.78 11.63
C VAL A 181 -11.01 0.85 12.78
N SER A 182 -10.69 0.30 13.95
CA SER A 182 -11.52 0.36 15.17
C SER A 182 -11.47 1.73 15.87
N GLY A 183 -10.79 2.73 15.32
CA GLY A 183 -10.75 4.10 15.84
C GLY A 183 -9.73 4.36 16.93
N TYR A 184 -8.88 3.39 17.28
CA TYR A 184 -7.82 3.59 18.28
C TYR A 184 -6.55 4.17 17.62
N PRO A 185 -5.90 5.15 18.28
CA PRO A 185 -4.67 5.71 17.76
C PRO A 185 -3.53 4.69 17.83
N ARG A 186 -2.62 4.78 16.91
CA ARG A 186 -1.35 4.06 16.94
C ARG A 186 -0.29 4.92 17.62
N ASP A 187 0.60 4.28 18.35
CA ASP A 187 1.75 4.97 18.93
C ASP A 187 2.67 5.47 17.81
N PRO A 188 2.86 6.80 17.66
CA PRO A 188 3.68 7.37 16.61
C PRO A 188 5.15 6.94 16.69
N ASN A 189 5.65 6.55 17.87
CA ASN A 189 7.02 6.05 18.05
C ASN A 189 7.15 4.55 17.69
N ALA A 190 6.03 3.85 17.57
CA ALA A 190 6.00 2.42 17.27
C ALA A 190 5.69 2.13 15.79
N ILE A 191 5.37 3.14 14.98
CA ILE A 191 5.05 2.99 13.55
C ILE A 191 5.94 3.87 12.69
N GLY A 192 6.19 3.44 11.46
CA GLY A 192 6.87 4.24 10.45
C GLY A 192 5.89 5.21 9.79
N ALA A 193 6.25 6.49 9.78
CA ALA A 193 5.45 7.54 9.15
C ALA A 193 5.64 7.53 7.62
N ALA A 194 5.17 6.47 6.97
CA ALA A 194 5.34 6.23 5.53
C ALA A 194 4.58 7.22 4.64
N SER A 195 3.67 8.04 5.20
CA SER A 195 3.06 9.16 4.49
C SER A 195 4.10 10.15 3.95
N PHE A 196 5.19 10.40 4.68
CA PHE A 196 6.28 11.22 4.17
C PHE A 196 6.96 10.63 2.92
N LEU A 197 6.96 9.30 2.78
CA LEU A 197 7.48 8.65 1.57
C LEU A 197 6.53 8.88 0.39
N ALA A 198 5.21 8.87 0.63
CA ALA A 198 4.21 9.22 -0.38
C ALA A 198 4.36 10.69 -0.82
N ASP A 199 4.49 11.60 0.14
CA ASP A 199 4.65 13.03 -0.12
C ASP A 199 5.95 13.32 -0.90
N GLU A 200 7.08 12.73 -0.50
CA GLU A 200 8.37 12.90 -1.17
C GLU A 200 8.36 12.32 -2.59
N ALA A 201 7.77 11.14 -2.78
CA ALA A 201 7.62 10.53 -4.10
C ALA A 201 6.80 11.42 -5.03
N ARG A 202 5.65 11.91 -4.58
CA ARG A 202 4.78 12.80 -5.36
C ARG A 202 5.47 14.13 -5.67
N ALA A 203 6.17 14.73 -4.72
CA ALA A 203 6.92 15.97 -4.92
C ALA A 203 7.99 15.84 -6.01
N ARG A 204 8.51 14.64 -6.25
CA ARG A 204 9.49 14.34 -7.31
C ARG A 204 8.87 13.78 -8.59
N GLY A 205 7.56 13.71 -8.70
CA GLY A 205 6.87 13.16 -9.88
C GLY A 205 7.02 11.63 -10.02
N VAL A 206 7.37 10.93 -8.94
CA VAL A 206 7.43 9.46 -8.88
C VAL A 206 6.02 8.93 -8.75
N LEU A 207 5.65 7.93 -9.57
CA LEU A 207 4.33 7.31 -9.55
C LEU A 207 4.04 6.72 -8.18
N THR A 208 2.85 7.02 -7.63
CA THR A 208 2.37 6.45 -6.38
C THR A 208 1.12 5.60 -6.61
N ILE A 209 1.15 4.36 -6.12
CA ILE A 209 0.00 3.45 -6.14
C ILE A 209 -0.27 3.00 -4.70
N ALA A 210 -1.52 2.98 -4.30
CA ALA A 210 -1.92 2.49 -3.00
C ALA A 210 -3.01 1.42 -3.14
N VAL A 211 -2.91 0.39 -2.32
CA VAL A 211 -3.91 -0.67 -2.20
C VAL A 211 -4.32 -0.77 -0.73
N GLY A 212 -5.62 -0.68 -0.48
CA GLY A 212 -6.17 -0.71 0.88
C GLY A 212 -7.61 -1.19 0.90
N ASP A 213 -8.13 -1.43 2.11
CA ASP A 213 -9.45 -2.01 2.32
C ASP A 213 -10.32 -1.28 3.36
N ASN A 214 -9.72 -0.49 4.27
CA ASN A 214 -10.41 0.05 5.45
C ASN A 214 -10.51 1.59 5.50
N GLY A 215 -9.87 2.33 4.59
CA GLY A 215 -9.98 3.79 4.53
C GLY A 215 -9.02 4.57 5.44
N ASN A 216 -8.23 3.89 6.26
CA ASN A 216 -7.19 4.46 7.12
C ASN A 216 -5.78 4.26 6.56
N GLU A 217 -5.66 3.70 5.35
CA GLU A 217 -4.40 3.49 4.64
C GLU A 217 -4.05 4.67 3.74
N ILE A 218 -2.76 4.81 3.45
CA ILE A 218 -2.23 5.74 2.44
C ILE A 218 -2.94 5.48 1.11
N GLY A 219 -3.30 6.56 0.41
CA GLY A 219 -4.05 6.55 -0.83
C GLY A 219 -5.51 6.93 -0.67
N PHE A 220 -6.13 6.62 0.47
CA PHE A 220 -7.54 6.96 0.71
C PHE A 220 -7.82 8.47 0.82
N GLY A 221 -6.79 9.29 0.88
CA GLY A 221 -6.93 10.74 0.77
C GLY A 221 -7.72 11.18 -0.46
N VAL A 222 -7.64 10.42 -1.57
CA VAL A 222 -8.42 10.65 -2.81
C VAL A 222 -9.93 10.62 -2.58
N ILE A 223 -10.41 9.84 -1.60
CA ILE A 223 -11.83 9.67 -1.26
C ILE A 223 -12.11 9.87 0.23
N ALA A 224 -11.28 10.67 0.92
CA ALA A 224 -11.37 10.84 2.38
C ALA A 224 -12.75 11.26 2.87
N ASP A 225 -13.49 12.10 2.13
CA ASP A 225 -14.84 12.53 2.51
C ASP A 225 -15.86 11.38 2.45
N VAL A 226 -15.70 10.46 1.49
CA VAL A 226 -16.52 9.25 1.43
C VAL A 226 -16.20 8.34 2.61
N VAL A 227 -14.91 8.11 2.89
CA VAL A 227 -14.47 7.36 4.07
C VAL A 227 -15.08 7.91 5.35
N ARG A 228 -15.03 9.24 5.52
CA ARG A 228 -15.65 9.93 6.66
C ARG A 228 -17.15 9.67 6.76
N SER A 229 -17.85 9.59 5.64
CA SER A 229 -19.31 9.46 5.61
C SER A 229 -19.80 8.04 5.86
N VAL A 230 -19.05 7.03 5.42
CA VAL A 230 -19.53 5.63 5.40
C VAL A 230 -18.96 4.74 6.50
N LEU A 231 -17.79 5.11 7.08
CA LEU A 231 -17.17 4.30 8.10
C LEU A 231 -17.64 4.63 9.52
N PRO A 232 -17.78 3.64 10.42
CA PRO A 232 -18.21 3.87 11.81
C PRO A 232 -17.34 4.88 12.56
N HIS A 233 -16.03 4.87 12.30
CA HIS A 233 -15.06 5.79 12.89
C HIS A 233 -14.52 6.82 11.90
N GLY A 234 -15.13 6.94 10.72
CA GLY A 234 -14.68 7.83 9.65
C GLY A 234 -14.61 9.29 10.06
N ARG A 235 -15.62 9.79 10.80
CA ARG A 235 -15.69 11.19 11.28
C ARG A 235 -15.15 11.37 12.69
N ARG A 236 -15.24 10.37 13.55
CA ARG A 236 -14.85 10.48 14.96
C ARG A 236 -14.16 9.19 15.44
N CYS A 237 -12.90 9.33 15.77
CA CYS A 237 -12.10 8.26 16.36
C CYS A 237 -12.32 8.15 17.87
N ARG A 238 -11.68 7.16 18.50
CA ARG A 238 -11.75 6.88 19.95
C ARG A 238 -10.58 7.48 20.73
N CYS A 239 -9.96 8.53 20.20
CA CYS A 239 -8.86 9.21 20.87
C CYS A 239 -9.17 10.72 21.01
N PRO A 240 -8.38 11.46 21.81
CA PRO A 240 -8.61 12.88 22.06
C PRO A 240 -8.64 13.76 20.80
N CYS A 241 -8.03 13.34 19.68
CA CYS A 241 -8.07 14.13 18.46
C CYS A 241 -9.48 14.22 17.85
N ALA A 242 -10.37 13.26 18.15
CA ALA A 242 -11.78 13.22 17.75
C ALA A 242 -12.06 13.46 16.24
N SER A 243 -11.03 13.28 15.38
CA SER A 243 -11.03 13.71 13.98
C SER A 243 -11.20 12.57 12.98
N GLY A 244 -11.59 11.39 13.48
CA GLY A 244 -11.83 10.21 12.67
C GLY A 244 -10.56 9.51 12.19
N ILE A 245 -10.76 8.41 11.46
CA ILE A 245 -9.67 7.56 10.99
C ILE A 245 -9.30 7.79 9.53
N ALA A 246 -10.12 8.56 8.78
CA ALA A 246 -9.93 8.75 7.35
C ALA A 246 -8.52 9.27 7.05
N CYS A 247 -7.75 8.50 6.33
CA CYS A 247 -6.42 8.90 5.87
C CYS A 247 -6.52 10.08 4.90
N VAL A 248 -5.59 11.03 5.01
CA VAL A 248 -5.52 12.19 4.11
C VAL A 248 -4.40 12.08 3.08
N SER A 249 -3.50 11.09 3.21
CA SER A 249 -2.45 10.88 2.22
C SER A 249 -3.05 10.30 0.93
N GLU A 250 -2.77 10.97 -0.19
CA GLU A 250 -3.23 10.56 -1.50
C GLU A 250 -2.19 9.68 -2.23
N ALA A 251 -2.64 9.02 -3.30
CA ALA A 251 -1.82 8.38 -4.31
C ALA A 251 -2.36 8.70 -5.71
N ASP A 252 -1.52 8.55 -6.75
CA ASP A 252 -1.95 8.74 -8.14
C ASP A 252 -3.02 7.72 -8.53
N VAL A 253 -2.88 6.49 -8.03
CA VAL A 253 -3.88 5.42 -8.20
C VAL A 253 -4.18 4.79 -6.84
N LEU A 254 -5.45 4.78 -6.45
CA LEU A 254 -5.96 4.02 -5.31
C LEU A 254 -6.72 2.79 -5.81
N VAL A 255 -6.27 1.61 -5.40
CA VAL A 255 -6.98 0.33 -5.62
C VAL A 255 -7.65 -0.08 -4.32
N VAL A 256 -8.98 -0.03 -4.32
CA VAL A 256 -9.80 -0.49 -3.20
C VAL A 256 -10.13 -1.96 -3.37
N SER A 257 -9.93 -2.76 -2.34
CA SER A 257 -10.25 -4.19 -2.31
C SER A 257 -10.85 -4.59 -0.96
N SER A 258 -11.39 -5.80 -0.85
CA SER A 258 -11.90 -6.34 0.42
C SER A 258 -10.79 -6.85 1.33
N ILE A 259 -9.63 -7.14 0.76
CA ILE A 259 -8.38 -7.55 1.38
C ILE A 259 -7.26 -6.96 0.53
N SER A 260 -6.35 -6.21 1.10
CA SER A 260 -5.31 -5.49 0.34
C SER A 260 -4.43 -6.42 -0.50
N ASN A 261 -4.13 -7.62 -0.02
CA ASN A 261 -3.44 -8.65 -0.81
C ASN A 261 -4.15 -8.93 -2.14
N TRP A 262 -5.49 -8.96 -2.15
CA TRP A 262 -6.26 -9.27 -3.38
C TRP A 262 -6.15 -8.16 -4.41
N GLY A 263 -6.17 -6.91 -3.96
CA GLY A 263 -5.93 -5.77 -4.86
C GLY A 263 -4.56 -5.85 -5.53
N ALA A 264 -3.52 -6.19 -4.77
CA ALA A 264 -2.18 -6.39 -5.31
C ALA A 264 -2.11 -7.58 -6.30
N TYR A 265 -2.81 -8.70 -6.01
CA TYR A 265 -2.93 -9.82 -6.96
C TYR A 265 -3.69 -9.40 -8.22
N GLY A 266 -4.73 -8.61 -8.07
CA GLY A 266 -5.49 -8.06 -9.20
C GLY A 266 -4.64 -7.19 -10.12
N ILE A 267 -3.79 -6.31 -9.55
CA ILE A 267 -2.81 -5.53 -10.33
C ILE A 267 -1.86 -6.47 -11.08
N ALA A 268 -1.30 -7.48 -10.39
CA ALA A 268 -0.39 -8.44 -11.01
C ALA A 268 -1.07 -9.25 -12.13
N ALA A 269 -2.36 -9.56 -12.00
CA ALA A 269 -3.13 -10.26 -13.02
C ALA A 269 -3.45 -9.35 -14.23
N CYS A 270 -3.46 -8.03 -14.05
CA CYS A 270 -3.69 -7.05 -15.12
C CYS A 270 -2.41 -6.68 -15.90
N LEU A 271 -1.22 -6.95 -15.37
CA LEU A 271 0.07 -6.73 -16.02
C LEU A 271 0.30 -7.74 -17.16
#